data_63b414479c75d251390c32bab30a64e2
#
_entry.id   63b414479c75d251390c32bab30a64e2
#
_cell.length_a   1.000
_cell.length_b   1.000
_cell.length_c   1.000
_cell.angle_alpha   90.00
_cell.angle_beta   90.00
_cell.angle_gamma   90.00
#
_symmetry.space_group_name_H-M   'P 1'
#
loop_
_entity.id
_entity.type
_entity.pdbx_description
1 polymer ?
#
loop_
_entity_poly.entity_id
_entity_poly.type
_entity_poly.pdbx_seq_one_letter_code
_entity_poly.pdbx_strand_id
1 'polypeptide(L)'
;WDVIEGQGSLFHPGYSAVTLGLLHGSQPDAFVVCNEVGRETIDAYPDFPVPSIEELIKMTVAIGRVTNPDVRCVGVSLITSSLSEAERHSVLSSTADEIGLPCVDPVATGVAPIVDYLNDTFGGIEQ
;
A
#
# COMPACT_ATOMS: atom_id res chain seq x y z
N TRP A 1 -8.12 -3.51 -16.47
CA TRP A 1 -7.69 -3.55 -15.08
C TRP A 1 -8.90 -3.60 -14.16
N ASP A 2 -8.87 -4.51 -13.16
CA ASP A 2 -9.84 -4.52 -12.07
C ASP A 2 -9.16 -3.93 -10.83
N VAL A 3 -9.80 -2.93 -10.21
CA VAL A 3 -9.31 -2.32 -8.97
C VAL A 3 -10.16 -2.82 -7.83
N ILE A 4 -9.53 -3.47 -6.86
CA ILE A 4 -10.20 -4.08 -5.71
C ILE A 4 -9.77 -3.35 -4.46
N GLU A 5 -10.75 -2.87 -3.71
CA GLU A 5 -10.54 -2.23 -2.41
C GLU A 5 -10.98 -3.17 -1.29
N GLY A 6 -10.21 -3.16 -0.20
CA GLY A 6 -10.51 -3.90 1.01
C GLY A 6 -10.61 -3.01 2.23
N GLN A 7 -10.88 -3.61 3.38
CA GLN A 7 -10.94 -2.93 4.66
C GLN A 7 -9.87 -3.45 5.62
N GLY A 8 -9.30 -2.51 6.40
CA GLY A 8 -8.27 -2.82 7.37
C GLY A 8 -6.97 -3.28 6.72
N SER A 9 -6.22 -4.07 7.45
CA SER A 9 -4.96 -4.65 6.95
C SER A 9 -4.78 -6.06 7.51
N LEU A 10 -3.78 -6.78 7.02
CA LEU A 10 -3.39 -8.08 7.59
C LEU A 10 -2.95 -7.98 9.06
N PHE A 11 -2.54 -6.81 9.50
CA PHE A 11 -2.16 -6.54 10.90
C PHE A 11 -3.32 -6.02 11.78
N HIS A 12 -4.51 -5.81 11.20
CA HIS A 12 -5.63 -5.29 11.95
C HIS A 12 -6.33 -6.41 12.73
N PRO A 13 -6.37 -6.38 14.08
CA PRO A 13 -6.90 -7.49 14.87
C PRO A 13 -8.34 -7.87 14.54
N GLY A 14 -9.17 -6.89 14.19
CA GLY A 14 -10.59 -7.12 13.87
C GLY A 14 -10.86 -7.46 12.41
N TYR A 15 -9.97 -7.08 11.48
CA TYR A 15 -10.22 -7.20 10.03
C TYR A 15 -9.18 -8.03 9.26
N SER A 16 -8.18 -8.57 9.94
CA SER A 16 -7.13 -9.38 9.31
C SER A 16 -7.70 -10.52 8.47
N ALA A 17 -8.69 -11.24 8.98
CA ALA A 17 -9.33 -12.35 8.28
C ALA A 17 -10.07 -11.91 7.01
N VAL A 18 -10.70 -10.72 7.03
CA VAL A 18 -11.38 -10.15 5.85
C VAL A 18 -10.37 -9.77 4.78
N THR A 19 -9.28 -9.10 5.17
CA THR A 19 -8.20 -8.72 4.25
C THR A 19 -7.52 -9.96 3.65
N LEU A 20 -7.30 -10.99 4.46
CA LEU A 20 -6.77 -12.28 4.00
C LEU A 20 -7.70 -12.93 2.97
N GLY A 21 -9.00 -12.99 3.26
CA GLY A 21 -10.00 -13.55 2.34
C GLY A 21 -10.07 -12.78 1.02
N LEU A 22 -9.98 -11.45 1.08
CA LEU A 22 -9.96 -10.61 -0.12
C LEU A 22 -8.69 -10.85 -0.96
N LEU A 23 -7.52 -10.88 -0.32
CA LEU A 23 -6.24 -11.13 -0.97
C LEU A 23 -6.21 -12.48 -1.69
N HIS A 24 -6.67 -13.54 -1.01
CA HIS A 24 -6.70 -14.88 -1.60
C HIS A 24 -7.82 -15.08 -2.62
N GLY A 25 -8.96 -14.40 -2.43
CA GLY A 25 -10.10 -14.50 -3.35
C GLY A 25 -9.88 -13.74 -4.65
N SER A 26 -9.23 -12.57 -4.58
CA SER A 26 -8.96 -11.73 -5.75
C SER A 26 -7.69 -12.13 -6.51
N GLN A 27 -6.72 -12.76 -5.83
CA GLN A 27 -5.44 -13.18 -6.42
C GLN A 27 -4.75 -12.04 -7.21
N PRO A 28 -4.52 -10.87 -6.60
CA PRO A 28 -4.06 -9.69 -7.33
C PRO A 28 -2.66 -9.89 -7.90
N ASP A 29 -2.42 -9.33 -9.08
CA ASP A 29 -1.07 -9.26 -9.67
C ASP A 29 -0.23 -8.19 -9.00
N ALA A 30 -0.90 -7.13 -8.55
CA ALA A 30 -0.28 -5.98 -7.90
C ALA A 30 -1.10 -5.48 -6.71
N PHE A 31 -0.42 -4.87 -5.75
CA PHE A 31 -1.09 -4.14 -4.67
C PHE A 31 -0.37 -2.84 -4.33
N VAL A 32 -1.10 -1.90 -3.76
CA VAL A 32 -0.60 -0.65 -3.21
C VAL A 32 -0.80 -0.70 -1.69
N VAL A 33 0.23 -0.36 -0.94
CA VAL A 33 0.14 -0.21 0.51
C VAL A 33 -0.40 1.18 0.83
N CYS A 34 -1.45 1.24 1.66
CA CYS A 34 -2.01 2.50 2.15
C CYS A 34 -1.68 2.68 3.63
N ASN A 35 -1.20 3.87 4.01
CA ASN A 35 -0.92 4.20 5.41
C ASN A 35 -1.19 5.69 5.68
N GLU A 36 -1.29 6.04 6.95
CA GLU A 36 -1.44 7.42 7.41
C GLU A 36 -0.22 7.83 8.21
N VAL A 37 0.40 8.95 7.81
CA VAL A 37 1.59 9.48 8.48
C VAL A 37 1.26 9.94 9.90
N GLY A 38 2.07 9.51 10.87
CA GLY A 38 1.91 9.87 12.28
C GLY A 38 0.95 8.97 13.06
N ARG A 39 0.32 7.99 12.43
CA ARG A 39 -0.50 7.01 13.15
C ARG A 39 0.41 5.98 13.82
N GLU A 40 0.34 5.89 15.14
CA GLU A 40 1.19 5.00 15.94
C GLU A 40 0.51 3.65 16.24
N THR A 41 -0.81 3.64 16.41
CA THR A 41 -1.57 2.45 16.75
C THR A 41 -2.72 2.20 15.77
N ILE A 42 -3.15 0.95 15.70
CA ILE A 42 -4.29 0.55 14.87
C ILE A 42 -5.57 1.13 15.46
N ASP A 43 -6.42 1.64 14.57
CA ASP A 43 -7.68 2.27 14.97
C ASP A 43 -8.53 1.33 15.83
N ALA A 44 -9.07 1.86 16.95
CA ALA A 44 -9.79 1.13 17.98
C ALA A 44 -8.98 0.05 18.75
N TYR A 45 -7.68 -0.12 18.47
CA TYR A 45 -6.82 -1.11 19.12
C TYR A 45 -5.50 -0.47 19.61
N PRO A 46 -5.52 0.28 20.72
CA PRO A 46 -4.38 1.06 21.21
C PRO A 46 -3.17 0.21 21.62
N ASP A 47 -3.37 -1.06 21.91
CA ASP A 47 -2.28 -2.00 22.26
C ASP A 47 -1.58 -2.61 21.04
N PHE A 48 -2.04 -2.30 19.83
CA PHE A 48 -1.50 -2.82 18.58
C PHE A 48 -0.82 -1.69 17.79
N PRO A 49 0.51 -1.71 17.66
CA PRO A 49 1.22 -0.72 16.87
C PRO A 49 0.93 -0.87 15.37
N VAL A 50 0.95 0.24 14.65
CA VAL A 50 0.93 0.19 13.18
C VAL A 50 2.28 -0.34 12.71
N PRO A 51 2.29 -1.39 11.86
CA PRO A 51 3.53 -1.93 11.32
C PRO A 51 4.21 -0.94 10.38
N SER A 52 5.51 -1.11 10.16
CA SER A 52 6.22 -0.38 9.13
C SER A 52 5.69 -0.73 7.73
N ILE A 53 5.92 0.17 6.76
CA ILE A 53 5.55 -0.07 5.36
C ILE A 53 6.25 -1.32 4.83
N GLU A 54 7.50 -1.52 5.20
CA GLU A 54 8.27 -2.70 4.81
C GLU A 54 7.65 -4.01 5.35
N GLU A 55 7.21 -4.02 6.61
CA GLU A 55 6.52 -5.18 7.21
C GLU A 55 5.19 -5.46 6.54
N LEU A 56 4.41 -4.42 6.20
CA LEU A 56 3.16 -4.54 5.44
C LEU A 56 3.41 -5.18 4.07
N ILE A 57 4.42 -4.70 3.35
CA ILE A 57 4.78 -5.24 2.04
C ILE A 57 5.21 -6.71 2.17
N LYS A 58 6.13 -7.01 3.07
CA LYS A 58 6.64 -8.38 3.29
C LYS A 58 5.52 -9.36 3.63
N MET A 59 4.64 -9.00 4.54
CA MET A 59 3.52 -9.86 4.94
C MET A 59 2.54 -10.07 3.79
N THR A 60 2.18 -9.00 3.09
CA THR A 60 1.23 -9.08 1.96
C THR A 60 1.79 -9.94 0.83
N VAL A 61 3.05 -9.78 0.48
CA VAL A 61 3.72 -10.63 -0.52
C VAL A 61 3.78 -12.08 -0.05
N ALA A 62 4.20 -12.34 1.20
CA ALA A 62 4.33 -13.71 1.71
C ALA A 62 3.00 -14.47 1.69
N ILE A 63 1.92 -13.81 2.11
CA ILE A 63 0.59 -14.42 2.15
C ILE A 63 -0.06 -14.46 0.76
N GLY A 64 0.09 -13.41 -0.04
CA GLY A 64 -0.45 -13.33 -1.39
C GLY A 64 0.12 -14.41 -2.33
N ARG A 65 1.38 -14.77 -2.15
CA ARG A 65 2.04 -15.83 -2.92
C ARG A 65 1.45 -17.23 -2.73
N VAL A 66 0.64 -17.44 -1.72
CA VAL A 66 -0.10 -18.70 -1.55
C VAL A 66 -1.06 -18.94 -2.72
N THR A 67 -1.62 -17.88 -3.28
CA THR A 67 -2.61 -17.98 -4.38
C THR A 67 -2.13 -17.37 -5.71
N ASN A 68 -1.23 -16.38 -5.66
CA ASN A 68 -0.58 -15.81 -6.85
C ASN A 68 0.93 -15.62 -6.57
N PRO A 69 1.80 -16.51 -7.08
CA PRO A 69 3.25 -16.45 -6.80
C PRO A 69 3.93 -15.17 -7.32
N ASP A 70 3.33 -14.48 -8.28
CA ASP A 70 3.88 -13.31 -8.94
C ASP A 70 3.40 -11.98 -8.33
N VAL A 71 2.55 -12.03 -7.28
CA VAL A 71 2.05 -10.83 -6.60
C VAL A 71 3.18 -9.91 -6.13
N ARG A 72 3.03 -8.62 -6.37
CA ARG A 72 4.03 -7.61 -5.99
C ARG A 72 3.43 -6.29 -5.54
N CYS A 73 4.16 -5.59 -4.68
CA CYS A 73 3.86 -4.21 -4.36
C CYS A 73 4.31 -3.31 -5.52
N VAL A 74 3.48 -2.35 -5.91
CA VAL A 74 3.75 -1.40 -6.99
C VAL A 74 3.78 0.05 -6.54
N GLY A 75 3.53 0.30 -5.27
CA GLY A 75 3.59 1.64 -4.73
C GLY A 75 3.05 1.75 -3.32
N VAL A 76 3.25 2.93 -2.77
CA VAL A 76 2.79 3.32 -1.43
C VAL A 76 1.91 4.56 -1.55
N SER A 77 0.78 4.53 -0.89
CA SER A 77 -0.15 5.66 -0.77
C SER A 77 -0.16 6.14 0.67
N LEU A 78 0.24 7.39 0.91
CA LEU A 78 0.24 7.99 2.24
C LEU A 78 -0.81 9.07 2.36
N ILE A 79 -1.53 9.07 3.48
CA ILE A 79 -2.36 10.20 3.90
C ILE A 79 -1.43 11.17 4.64
N THR A 80 -1.26 12.38 4.11
CA THR A 80 -0.36 13.40 4.65
C THR A 80 -1.08 14.69 5.02
N SER A 81 -2.39 14.63 5.25
CA SER A 81 -3.23 15.80 5.52
C SER A 81 -2.83 16.60 6.77
N SER A 82 -2.12 15.97 7.72
CA SER A 82 -1.59 16.61 8.92
C SER A 82 -0.27 17.36 8.70
N LEU A 83 0.36 17.23 7.54
CA LEU A 83 1.67 17.78 7.23
C LEU A 83 1.57 19.06 6.39
N SER A 84 2.56 19.94 6.55
CA SER A 84 2.82 21.03 5.59
C SER A 84 3.26 20.48 4.23
N GLU A 85 3.22 21.31 3.19
CA GLU A 85 3.67 20.93 1.85
C GLU A 85 5.13 20.47 1.81
N ALA A 86 6.02 21.17 2.54
CA ALA A 86 7.44 20.83 2.62
C ALA A 86 7.67 19.49 3.33
N GLU A 87 6.98 19.25 4.44
CA GLU A 87 7.04 17.99 5.18
C GLU A 87 6.48 16.82 4.35
N ARG A 88 5.35 17.05 3.66
CA ARG A 88 4.76 16.08 2.71
C ARG A 88 5.77 15.68 1.65
N HIS A 89 6.36 16.65 0.96
CA HIS A 89 7.35 16.37 -0.08
C HIS A 89 8.52 15.55 0.48
N SER A 90 9.02 15.92 1.67
CA SER A 90 10.11 15.21 2.33
C SER A 90 9.74 13.76 2.66
N VAL A 91 8.58 13.51 3.26
CA VAL A 91 8.18 12.15 3.66
C VAL A 91 7.88 11.26 2.45
N LEU A 92 7.25 11.79 1.40
CA LEU A 92 6.97 11.01 0.19
C LEU A 92 8.28 10.63 -0.52
N SER A 93 9.23 11.56 -0.64
CA SER A 93 10.53 11.30 -1.26
C SER A 93 11.36 10.31 -0.45
N SER A 94 11.49 10.50 0.85
CA SER A 94 12.27 9.60 1.70
C SER A 94 11.69 8.19 1.74
N THR A 95 10.36 8.05 1.78
CA THR A 95 9.71 6.75 1.73
C THR A 95 9.92 6.06 0.38
N ALA A 96 9.82 6.81 -0.73
CA ALA A 96 10.09 6.25 -2.05
C ALA A 96 11.53 5.77 -2.19
N ASP A 97 12.49 6.52 -1.66
CA ASP A 97 13.92 6.15 -1.67
C ASP A 97 14.19 4.91 -0.81
N GLU A 98 13.58 4.84 0.38
CA GLU A 98 13.75 3.71 1.32
C GLU A 98 13.16 2.41 0.77
N ILE A 99 11.95 2.48 0.22
CA ILE A 99 11.21 1.29 -0.25
C ILE A 99 11.59 0.92 -1.70
N GLY A 100 12.10 1.87 -2.48
CA GLY A 100 12.43 1.67 -3.90
C GLY A 100 11.19 1.59 -4.81
N LEU A 101 10.06 2.15 -4.37
CA LEU A 101 8.79 2.16 -5.09
C LEU A 101 8.18 3.58 -5.09
N PRO A 102 7.33 3.92 -6.06
CA PRO A 102 6.60 5.18 -6.03
C PRO A 102 5.82 5.35 -4.73
N CYS A 103 5.94 6.53 -4.12
CA CYS A 103 5.19 6.92 -2.93
C CYS A 103 4.43 8.22 -3.22
N VAL A 104 3.12 8.22 -3.01
CA VAL A 104 2.25 9.36 -3.34
C VAL A 104 1.27 9.66 -2.20
N ASP A 105 0.77 10.89 -2.17
CA ASP A 105 -0.50 11.22 -1.52
C ASP A 105 -1.54 11.41 -2.64
N PRO A 106 -2.51 10.50 -2.80
CA PRO A 106 -3.41 10.51 -3.95
C PRO A 106 -4.28 11.78 -4.03
N VAL A 107 -4.55 12.41 -2.89
CA VAL A 107 -5.35 13.65 -2.83
C VAL A 107 -4.49 14.88 -3.11
N ALA A 108 -3.29 14.93 -2.54
CA ALA A 108 -2.44 16.12 -2.64
C ALA A 108 -1.52 16.12 -3.87
N THR A 109 -1.07 14.95 -4.34
CA THR A 109 -0.08 14.83 -5.43
C THR A 109 -0.57 14.03 -6.63
N GLY A 110 -1.72 13.36 -6.50
CA GLY A 110 -2.22 12.45 -7.53
C GLY A 110 -1.53 11.09 -7.52
N VAL A 111 -1.88 10.22 -8.47
CA VAL A 111 -1.44 8.82 -8.52
C VAL A 111 -0.57 8.47 -9.73
N ALA A 112 -0.24 9.45 -10.57
CA ALA A 112 0.48 9.22 -11.82
C ALA A 112 1.76 8.38 -11.65
N PRO A 113 2.63 8.60 -10.64
CA PRO A 113 3.84 7.78 -10.48
C PRO A 113 3.57 6.29 -10.28
N ILE A 114 2.48 5.93 -9.58
CA ILE A 114 2.09 4.52 -9.40
C ILE A 114 1.53 3.94 -10.70
N VAL A 115 0.72 4.72 -11.44
CA VAL A 115 0.16 4.29 -12.73
C VAL A 115 1.27 4.08 -13.76
N ASP A 116 2.25 4.98 -13.82
CA ASP A 116 3.40 4.85 -14.71
C ASP A 116 4.20 3.59 -14.37
N TYR A 117 4.48 3.34 -13.09
CA TYR A 117 5.17 2.13 -12.65
C TYR A 117 4.41 0.84 -12.99
N LEU A 118 3.07 0.85 -12.85
CA LEU A 118 2.21 -0.26 -13.27
C LEU A 118 2.33 -0.52 -14.78
N ASN A 119 2.26 0.53 -15.59
CA ASN A 119 2.38 0.41 -17.04
C ASN A 119 3.75 -0.13 -17.46
N ASP A 120 4.81 0.33 -16.83
CA ASP A 120 6.17 -0.15 -17.09
C ASP A 120 6.36 -1.60 -16.66
N THR A 121 5.70 -2.02 -15.57
CA THR A 121 5.86 -3.36 -14.99
C THR A 121 5.07 -4.44 -15.73
N PHE A 122 3.84 -4.11 -16.17
CA PHE A 122 2.91 -5.09 -16.75
C PHE A 122 2.67 -4.91 -18.26
N GLY A 123 3.38 -3.97 -18.88
CA GLY A 123 3.11 -3.55 -20.24
C GLY A 123 1.91 -2.61 -20.31
N GLY A 124 2.03 -1.54 -21.09
CA GLY A 124 0.92 -0.60 -21.28
C GLY A 124 -0.32 -1.32 -21.80
N ILE A 125 -1.50 -0.87 -21.35
CA ILE A 125 -2.76 -1.28 -21.96
C ILE A 125 -2.70 -0.82 -23.40
N GLU A 126 -2.55 -1.75 -24.35
CA GLU A 126 -2.83 -1.44 -25.75
C GLU A 126 -4.29 -1.02 -25.82
N GLN A 127 -4.51 0.24 -26.18
CA GLN A 127 -5.84 0.82 -26.38
C GLN A 127 -6.48 0.25 -27.65
#